data_fed99a00e3a4cf4f5e1bfe32b239debc
#
_entry.id   fed99a00e3a4cf4f5e1bfe32b239debc
#
_cell.length_a   1.000
_cell.length_b   1.000
_cell.length_c   1.000
_cell.angle_alpha   90.00
_cell.angle_beta   90.00
_cell.angle_gamma   90.00
#
_symmetry.space_group_name_H-M   'P 1'
#
loop_
_entity.id
_entity.type
_entity.pdbx_description
1 polymer ?
#
loop_
_entity_poly.entity_id
_entity_poly.type
_entity_poly.pdbx_seq_one_letter_code
_entity_poly.pdbx_strand_id
1 'polypeptide(L)'
;MVKTKKFIGFILAVIVSLGLCLFSACSKNGGTKDAPQTVSYNFFISSTALSLEKGQSEKLECRYGDKQIVFTSSDTQVALVDQNGTVTAVAMGEAYITAKAEGVSGAEKICKISVIENNYAVTFDRGGEVNAVLGGGQVTLDFTATVYKNGEKSYLTATYEVTPEGCVLKTEGRAARITFSAVGEYVITATYKNASAKITVKVTENIAG
;
A
#
# COMPACT_ATOMS: atom_id res chain seq x y z
N MET A 1 -18.37 -25.65 -26.38
CA MET A 1 -18.64 -26.61 -25.27
C MET A 1 -18.17 -25.93 -23.98
N VAL A 2 -19.08 -25.24 -23.31
CA VAL A 2 -18.81 -24.40 -22.14
C VAL A 2 -19.12 -25.22 -20.90
N LYS A 3 -18.13 -25.44 -20.03
CA LYS A 3 -18.31 -26.13 -18.74
C LYS A 3 -18.58 -25.09 -17.64
N THR A 4 -19.83 -24.99 -17.25
CA THR A 4 -20.28 -24.26 -16.06
C THR A 4 -19.93 -25.04 -14.80
N LYS A 5 -19.12 -24.45 -13.90
CA LYS A 5 -18.89 -24.96 -12.55
C LYS A 5 -20.02 -24.50 -11.62
N LYS A 6 -20.78 -25.46 -11.11
CA LYS A 6 -21.81 -25.26 -10.08
C LYS A 6 -21.14 -24.96 -8.73
N PHE A 7 -21.52 -23.82 -8.14
CA PHE A 7 -21.27 -23.53 -6.72
C PHE A 7 -22.25 -24.34 -5.86
N ILE A 8 -21.73 -25.21 -5.01
CA ILE A 8 -22.51 -25.95 -4.02
C ILE A 8 -22.55 -25.08 -2.75
N GLY A 9 -23.72 -24.50 -2.48
CA GLY A 9 -24.00 -23.80 -1.23
C GLY A 9 -24.14 -24.78 -0.08
N PHE A 10 -23.36 -24.58 0.99
CA PHE A 10 -23.50 -25.28 2.24
C PHE A 10 -24.63 -24.64 3.04
N ILE A 11 -25.78 -25.29 3.10
CA ILE A 11 -26.89 -24.94 3.99
C ILE A 11 -26.57 -25.56 5.34
N LEU A 12 -26.25 -24.74 6.33
CA LEU A 12 -26.11 -25.17 7.72
C LEU A 12 -27.51 -25.24 8.35
N ALA A 13 -28.00 -26.47 8.55
CA ALA A 13 -29.26 -26.71 9.24
C ALA A 13 -29.08 -26.47 10.74
N VAL A 14 -29.75 -25.43 11.26
CA VAL A 14 -29.86 -25.20 12.70
C VAL A 14 -30.97 -26.13 13.25
N ILE A 15 -30.57 -27.10 14.01
CA ILE A 15 -31.49 -27.97 14.75
C ILE A 15 -31.89 -27.22 16.02
N VAL A 16 -33.13 -26.72 16.06
CA VAL A 16 -33.75 -26.18 17.28
C VAL A 16 -34.30 -27.40 18.05
N SER A 17 -33.60 -27.80 19.11
CA SER A 17 -34.13 -28.76 20.07
C SER A 17 -35.03 -28.05 21.07
N LEU A 18 -36.32 -28.28 20.96
CA LEU A 18 -37.34 -27.83 21.92
C LEU A 18 -37.16 -28.67 23.19
N GLY A 19 -36.44 -28.10 24.17
CA GLY A 19 -36.40 -28.66 25.55
C GLY A 19 -37.56 -28.15 26.36
N LEU A 20 -38.56 -29.00 26.56
CA LEU A 20 -39.69 -28.79 27.44
C LEU A 20 -39.21 -28.87 28.90
N CYS A 21 -38.93 -27.75 29.57
CA CYS A 21 -38.71 -27.75 31.00
C CYS A 21 -39.99 -27.35 31.74
N LEU A 22 -40.47 -28.31 32.49
CA LEU A 22 -41.60 -28.27 33.40
C LEU A 22 -41.42 -27.19 34.46
N PHE A 23 -42.44 -26.38 34.63
CA PHE A 23 -42.58 -25.43 35.74
C PHE A 23 -42.54 -26.18 37.06
N SER A 24 -41.58 -25.84 37.90
CA SER A 24 -41.73 -26.03 39.36
C SER A 24 -41.79 -24.70 40.00
N ALA A 25 -42.89 -24.46 40.66
CA ALA A 25 -43.22 -23.21 41.34
C ALA A 25 -42.52 -23.08 42.68
N CYS A 26 -42.33 -21.84 43.06
CA CYS A 26 -42.25 -21.31 44.42
C CYS A 26 -40.89 -21.28 45.12
N SER A 27 -40.35 -20.09 45.25
CA SER A 27 -40.16 -19.50 46.59
C SER A 27 -39.93 -17.97 46.48
N LYS A 28 -40.74 -17.19 47.12
CA LYS A 28 -40.48 -15.78 47.44
C LYS A 28 -39.28 -15.73 48.38
N ASN A 29 -38.23 -14.99 48.01
CA ASN A 29 -37.53 -14.11 48.94
C ASN A 29 -36.45 -13.27 48.23
N GLY A 30 -36.46 -11.99 48.59
CA GLY A 30 -35.29 -11.15 48.57
C GLY A 30 -34.89 -10.58 47.22
N GLY A 31 -35.31 -9.36 46.92
CA GLY A 31 -34.73 -8.57 45.86
C GLY A 31 -33.23 -8.42 46.04
N THR A 32 -32.48 -9.23 45.35
CA THR A 32 -31.11 -8.89 44.97
C THR A 32 -31.23 -7.88 43.86
N LYS A 33 -30.95 -6.61 44.19
CA LYS A 33 -30.63 -5.60 43.19
C LYS A 33 -29.48 -6.22 42.37
N ASP A 34 -29.74 -6.57 41.12
CA ASP A 34 -28.70 -6.92 40.20
C ASP A 34 -27.67 -5.81 40.22
N ALA A 35 -26.49 -6.09 40.78
CA ALA A 35 -25.40 -5.18 40.70
C ALA A 35 -25.14 -4.94 39.19
N PRO A 36 -24.96 -3.69 38.77
CA PRO A 36 -24.72 -3.39 37.39
C PRO A 36 -23.53 -4.24 36.90
N GLN A 37 -23.79 -5.11 35.95
CA GLN A 37 -22.74 -5.94 35.36
C GLN A 37 -21.76 -4.96 34.72
N THR A 38 -20.58 -4.84 35.28
CA THR A 38 -19.50 -4.06 34.70
C THR A 38 -19.00 -4.81 33.48
N VAL A 39 -19.48 -4.40 32.31
CA VAL A 39 -18.96 -4.91 31.04
C VAL A 39 -17.53 -4.38 30.89
N SER A 40 -16.56 -5.27 31.01
CA SER A 40 -15.16 -4.93 30.78
C SER A 40 -14.89 -4.97 29.28
N TYR A 41 -14.63 -3.83 28.66
CA TYR A 41 -14.23 -3.74 27.27
C TYR A 41 -12.70 -3.80 27.17
N ASN A 42 -12.19 -4.58 26.20
CA ASN A 42 -10.79 -4.54 25.82
C ASN A 42 -10.58 -3.46 24.76
N PHE A 43 -9.59 -2.59 24.96
CA PHE A 43 -9.21 -1.62 23.95
C PHE A 43 -8.44 -2.31 22.83
N PHE A 44 -9.01 -2.34 21.63
CA PHE A 44 -8.37 -2.84 20.41
C PHE A 44 -7.62 -1.72 19.70
N ILE A 45 -6.42 -2.01 19.24
CA ILE A 45 -5.61 -1.18 18.34
C ILE A 45 -4.97 -2.09 17.31
N SER A 46 -5.02 -1.73 16.03
CA SER A 46 -4.52 -2.56 14.92
C SER A 46 -2.99 -2.68 14.93
N SER A 47 -2.28 -1.65 15.39
CA SER A 47 -0.83 -1.64 15.50
C SER A 47 -0.36 -0.76 16.66
N THR A 48 0.71 -1.17 17.33
CA THR A 48 1.39 -0.38 18.38
C THR A 48 2.62 0.36 17.84
N ALA A 49 3.03 0.08 16.60
CA ALA A 49 4.11 0.77 15.91
C ALA A 49 3.89 0.74 14.40
N LEU A 50 4.12 1.87 13.74
CA LEU A 50 4.07 2.02 12.28
C LEU A 50 5.36 2.69 11.79
N SER A 51 5.89 2.20 10.68
CA SER A 51 6.98 2.84 9.96
C SER A 51 6.46 3.32 8.61
N LEU A 52 6.42 4.63 8.40
CA LEU A 52 5.85 5.27 7.22
C LEU A 52 6.93 6.06 6.48
N GLU A 53 6.91 6.03 5.16
CA GLU A 53 7.69 6.96 4.37
C GLU A 53 7.02 8.34 4.42
N LYS A 54 7.82 9.40 4.42
CA LYS A 54 7.32 10.77 4.32
C LYS A 54 6.28 10.90 3.18
N GLY A 55 5.13 11.46 3.51
CA GLY A 55 3.98 11.63 2.61
C GLY A 55 3.05 10.40 2.53
N GLN A 56 3.39 9.27 3.15
CA GLN A 56 2.47 8.13 3.24
C GLN A 56 1.43 8.33 4.32
N SER A 57 0.28 7.67 4.13
CA SER A 57 -0.79 7.61 5.13
C SER A 57 -1.22 6.17 5.36
N GLU A 58 -1.52 5.83 6.62
CA GLU A 58 -2.02 4.53 7.01
C GLU A 58 -3.12 4.68 8.07
N LYS A 59 -4.11 3.80 8.02
CA LYS A 59 -5.23 3.81 8.96
C LYS A 59 -4.92 3.00 10.19
N LEU A 60 -4.95 3.65 11.36
CA LEU A 60 -4.88 3.02 12.67
C LEU A 60 -6.29 2.72 13.16
N GLU A 61 -6.69 1.45 13.11
CA GLU A 61 -7.99 1.03 13.61
C GLU A 61 -7.96 0.85 15.12
N CYS A 62 -8.92 1.48 15.79
CA CYS A 62 -9.08 1.41 17.25
C CYS A 62 -10.55 1.22 17.61
N ARG A 63 -10.81 0.43 18.66
CA ARG A 63 -12.18 0.18 19.18
C ARG A 63 -12.16 -0.03 20.70
N TYR A 64 -13.16 0.50 21.36
CA TYR A 64 -13.43 0.27 22.78
C TYR A 64 -14.94 0.24 23.02
N GLY A 65 -15.56 -0.94 22.93
CA GLY A 65 -17.00 -1.10 22.97
C GLY A 65 -17.68 -0.25 21.90
N ASP A 66 -18.65 0.55 22.30
CA ASP A 66 -19.42 1.50 21.48
C ASP A 66 -18.90 2.95 21.56
N LYS A 67 -17.75 3.17 22.24
CA LYS A 67 -17.21 4.49 22.50
C LYS A 67 -16.53 5.08 21.27
N GLN A 68 -16.72 6.38 21.10
CA GLN A 68 -15.94 7.15 20.13
C GLN A 68 -14.46 7.17 20.54
N ILE A 69 -13.57 7.03 19.58
CA ILE A 69 -12.13 7.13 19.79
C ILE A 69 -11.66 8.51 19.34
N VAL A 70 -10.97 9.19 20.23
CA VAL A 70 -10.30 10.47 19.97
C VAL A 70 -8.82 10.21 19.77
N PHE A 71 -8.28 10.70 18.66
CA PHE A 71 -6.87 10.57 18.31
C PHE A 71 -6.11 11.87 18.53
N THR A 72 -4.90 11.77 19.05
CA THR A 72 -3.98 12.91 19.19
C THR A 72 -2.58 12.49 18.83
N SER A 73 -1.82 13.42 18.22
CA SER A 73 -0.39 13.23 17.92
C SER A 73 0.46 13.99 18.93
N SER A 74 1.54 13.38 19.39
CA SER A 74 2.54 14.06 20.24
C SER A 74 3.35 15.10 19.47
N ASP A 75 3.48 14.95 18.15
CA ASP A 75 4.18 15.89 17.27
C ASP A 75 3.52 15.90 15.88
N THR A 76 2.74 16.93 15.63
CA THR A 76 2.03 17.13 14.35
C THR A 76 2.95 17.54 13.21
N GLN A 77 4.19 17.95 13.48
CA GLN A 77 5.18 18.24 12.45
C GLN A 77 5.82 16.96 11.92
N VAL A 78 5.81 15.89 12.70
CA VAL A 78 6.31 14.55 12.29
C VAL A 78 5.17 13.69 11.73
N ALA A 79 4.06 13.58 12.45
CA ALA A 79 2.91 12.79 12.02
C ALA A 79 1.59 13.45 12.42
N LEU A 80 0.67 13.56 11.47
CA LEU A 80 -0.71 13.98 11.70
C LEU A 80 -1.61 12.75 11.88
N VAL A 81 -2.72 12.94 12.61
CA VAL A 81 -3.80 11.95 12.66
C VAL A 81 -5.14 12.66 12.53
N ASP A 82 -6.05 12.10 11.74
CA ASP A 82 -7.41 12.62 11.60
C ASP A 82 -8.39 11.93 12.58
N GLN A 83 -9.64 12.40 12.59
CA GLN A 83 -10.71 11.87 13.46
C GLN A 83 -11.07 10.40 13.12
N ASN A 84 -10.72 9.91 11.94
CA ASN A 84 -10.97 8.55 11.50
C ASN A 84 -9.80 7.59 11.84
N GLY A 85 -8.72 8.12 12.44
CA GLY A 85 -7.51 7.37 12.75
C GLY A 85 -6.55 7.22 11.55
N THR A 86 -6.70 8.02 10.48
CA THR A 86 -5.73 8.05 9.39
C THR A 86 -4.50 8.83 9.82
N VAL A 87 -3.38 8.14 9.94
CA VAL A 87 -2.07 8.72 10.29
C VAL A 87 -1.35 9.09 9.00
N THR A 88 -0.89 10.35 8.90
CA THR A 88 -0.13 10.86 7.76
C THR A 88 1.28 11.27 8.21
N ALA A 89 2.29 10.72 7.55
CA ALA A 89 3.71 11.03 7.78
C ALA A 89 4.07 12.38 7.13
N VAL A 90 4.51 13.35 7.93
CA VAL A 90 4.80 14.73 7.48
C VAL A 90 6.29 14.97 7.28
N ALA A 91 7.10 14.66 8.30
CA ALA A 91 8.55 14.84 8.25
C ALA A 91 9.24 13.70 9.00
N MET A 92 10.53 13.47 8.67
CA MET A 92 11.35 12.47 9.36
C MET A 92 11.37 12.71 10.87
N GLY A 93 11.28 11.62 11.63
CA GLY A 93 11.29 11.66 13.08
C GLY A 93 10.41 10.59 13.70
N GLU A 94 10.16 10.74 14.99
CA GLU A 94 9.29 9.86 15.76
C GLU A 94 8.16 10.67 16.40
N ALA A 95 6.94 10.14 16.33
CA ALA A 95 5.77 10.68 17.01
C ALA A 95 4.98 9.55 17.64
N TYR A 96 4.13 9.88 18.59
CA TYR A 96 3.23 8.93 19.25
C TYR A 96 1.79 9.35 19.01
N ILE A 97 1.01 8.45 18.44
CA ILE A 97 -0.44 8.63 18.29
C ILE A 97 -1.11 7.98 19.48
N THR A 98 -1.81 8.78 20.26
CA THR A 98 -2.64 8.30 21.37
C THR A 98 -4.09 8.19 20.90
N ALA A 99 -4.66 6.98 21.02
CA ALA A 99 -6.07 6.70 20.79
C ALA A 99 -6.76 6.52 22.15
N LYS A 100 -7.74 7.36 22.46
CA LYS A 100 -8.45 7.38 23.75
C LYS A 100 -9.94 7.21 23.56
N ALA A 101 -10.56 6.33 24.35
CA ALA A 101 -12.01 6.20 24.38
C ALA A 101 -12.64 7.40 25.12
N GLU A 102 -13.58 8.09 24.46
CA GLU A 102 -14.23 9.27 25.01
C GLU A 102 -15.04 8.94 26.26
N GLY A 103 -14.85 9.76 27.31
CA GLY A 103 -15.58 9.62 28.58
C GLY A 103 -15.13 8.46 29.47
N VAL A 104 -14.04 7.73 29.11
CA VAL A 104 -13.54 6.57 29.87
C VAL A 104 -12.12 6.84 30.36
N SER A 105 -11.94 6.94 31.67
CA SER A 105 -10.62 7.14 32.27
C SER A 105 -9.74 5.89 32.12
N GLY A 106 -8.49 6.09 31.67
CA GLY A 106 -7.51 5.01 31.52
C GLY A 106 -7.73 4.09 30.30
N ALA A 107 -8.77 4.33 29.50
CA ALA A 107 -9.01 3.59 28.26
C ALA A 107 -8.31 4.27 27.10
N GLU A 108 -7.00 4.01 26.95
CA GLU A 108 -6.19 4.55 25.89
C GLU A 108 -5.12 3.56 25.41
N LYS A 109 -4.68 3.72 24.18
CA LYS A 109 -3.55 3.01 23.58
C LYS A 109 -2.68 3.98 22.78
N ILE A 110 -1.42 3.64 22.69
CA ILE A 110 -0.42 4.44 21.99
C ILE A 110 0.16 3.62 20.85
N CYS A 111 0.31 4.27 19.69
CA CYS A 111 1.04 3.76 18.54
C CYS A 111 2.27 4.64 18.30
N LYS A 112 3.46 4.04 18.25
CA LYS A 112 4.69 4.72 17.86
C LYS A 112 4.73 4.86 16.34
N ILE A 113 4.94 6.07 15.85
CA ILE A 113 5.13 6.36 14.42
C ILE A 113 6.59 6.71 14.19
N SER A 114 7.25 5.97 13.31
CA SER A 114 8.59 6.28 12.83
C SER A 114 8.49 6.72 11.37
N VAL A 115 8.71 8.00 11.11
CA VAL A 115 8.72 8.53 9.75
C VAL A 115 10.12 8.48 9.19
N ILE A 116 10.27 7.77 8.06
CA ILE A 116 11.53 7.58 7.36
C ILE A 116 11.48 8.23 5.98
N GLU A 117 12.63 8.60 5.46
CA GLU A 117 12.80 9.00 4.06
C GLU A 117 13.70 7.97 3.37
N ASN A 118 13.22 7.43 2.26
CA ASN A 118 14.01 6.53 1.45
C ASN A 118 14.62 7.28 0.27
N ASN A 119 15.91 7.05 0.05
CA ASN A 119 16.60 7.51 -1.13
C ASN A 119 16.42 6.50 -2.25
N TYR A 120 15.99 6.98 -3.41
CA TYR A 120 15.83 6.15 -4.60
C TYR A 120 16.83 6.59 -5.66
N ALA A 121 17.37 5.61 -6.40
CA ALA A 121 18.13 5.82 -7.60
C ALA A 121 17.63 4.86 -8.69
N VAL A 122 17.69 5.30 -9.94
CA VAL A 122 17.34 4.48 -11.10
C VAL A 122 18.57 4.38 -11.99
N THR A 123 18.87 3.19 -12.49
CA THR A 123 19.94 3.00 -13.47
C THR A 123 19.45 2.06 -14.56
N PHE A 124 19.91 2.26 -15.80
CA PHE A 124 19.74 1.27 -16.84
C PHE A 124 20.81 0.19 -16.73
N ASP A 125 20.50 -1.03 -17.21
CA ASP A 125 21.44 -2.17 -17.31
C ASP A 125 22.57 -1.92 -18.29
N ARG A 126 22.33 -1.01 -19.24
CA ARG A 126 23.35 -0.49 -20.18
C ARG A 126 23.41 1.03 -20.00
N GLY A 127 24.60 1.57 -20.08
CA GLY A 127 24.82 3.01 -19.97
C GLY A 127 25.17 3.63 -21.33
N GLY A 128 25.09 4.96 -21.37
CA GLY A 128 25.56 5.76 -22.48
C GLY A 128 24.57 5.87 -23.64
N GLU A 129 25.13 5.94 -24.85
CA GLU A 129 24.41 6.05 -26.11
C GLU A 129 24.26 4.66 -26.76
N VAL A 130 23.08 4.37 -27.29
CA VAL A 130 22.79 3.14 -28.01
C VAL A 130 22.57 3.48 -29.48
N ASN A 131 23.37 2.90 -30.38
CA ASN A 131 23.19 3.02 -31.82
C ASN A 131 22.37 1.84 -32.34
N ALA A 132 21.36 2.12 -33.14
CA ALA A 132 20.47 1.13 -33.75
C ALA A 132 20.28 1.43 -35.23
N VAL A 133 20.10 0.37 -36.01
CA VAL A 133 19.91 0.48 -37.45
C VAL A 133 18.57 -0.12 -37.83
N LEU A 134 17.76 0.59 -38.62
CA LEU A 134 16.48 0.07 -39.10
C LEU A 134 16.72 -1.13 -40.04
N GLY A 135 16.16 -2.29 -39.65
CA GLY A 135 16.13 -3.49 -40.47
C GLY A 135 14.70 -3.74 -40.96
N GLY A 136 14.48 -3.59 -42.29
CA GLY A 136 13.11 -3.74 -42.81
C GLY A 136 12.12 -2.68 -42.34
N GLY A 137 12.60 -1.45 -42.10
CA GLY A 137 11.78 -0.30 -41.71
C GLY A 137 11.53 -0.15 -40.20
N GLN A 138 12.06 -1.05 -39.35
CA GLN A 138 11.95 -0.93 -37.90
C GLN A 138 13.11 -1.63 -37.17
N VAL A 139 13.31 -1.23 -35.91
CA VAL A 139 14.24 -1.90 -34.99
C VAL A 139 13.60 -1.97 -33.60
N THR A 140 13.73 -3.11 -32.92
CA THR A 140 13.22 -3.32 -31.57
C THR A 140 14.38 -3.53 -30.60
N LEU A 141 14.36 -2.79 -29.50
CA LEU A 141 15.36 -2.88 -28.43
C LEU A 141 14.67 -3.11 -27.09
N ASP A 142 15.34 -3.89 -26.24
CA ASP A 142 14.93 -4.11 -24.87
C ASP A 142 15.84 -3.32 -23.91
N PHE A 143 15.20 -2.68 -22.91
CA PHE A 143 15.86 -1.92 -21.86
C PHE A 143 15.36 -2.40 -20.51
N THR A 144 16.25 -2.50 -19.54
CA THR A 144 15.89 -2.82 -18.15
C THR A 144 16.42 -1.72 -17.25
N ALA A 145 15.51 -1.17 -16.42
CA ALA A 145 15.91 -0.25 -15.38
C ALA A 145 15.88 -0.96 -14.02
N THR A 146 16.90 -0.71 -13.22
CA THR A 146 16.99 -1.16 -11.83
C THR A 146 16.75 0.02 -10.91
N VAL A 147 15.82 -0.14 -9.99
CA VAL A 147 15.56 0.82 -8.92
C VAL A 147 16.35 0.40 -7.69
N TYR A 148 17.11 1.32 -7.14
CA TYR A 148 17.79 1.16 -5.85
C TYR A 148 17.01 1.91 -4.79
N LYS A 149 16.92 1.32 -3.59
CA LYS A 149 16.36 1.91 -2.39
C LYS A 149 17.44 1.94 -1.33
N ASN A 150 17.80 3.13 -0.86
CA ASN A 150 18.87 3.33 0.14
C ASN A 150 20.22 2.70 -0.29
N GLY A 151 20.52 2.74 -1.59
CA GLY A 151 21.75 2.17 -2.16
C GLY A 151 21.69 0.67 -2.47
N GLU A 152 20.65 -0.04 -2.03
CA GLU A 152 20.48 -1.46 -2.31
C GLU A 152 19.53 -1.70 -3.49
N LYS A 153 19.85 -2.73 -4.30
CA LYS A 153 19.01 -3.15 -5.42
C LYS A 153 17.66 -3.63 -4.92
N SER A 154 16.59 -3.11 -5.52
CA SER A 154 15.22 -3.45 -5.14
C SER A 154 14.47 -4.14 -6.28
N TYR A 155 13.29 -4.71 -5.95
CA TYR A 155 12.36 -5.28 -6.94
C TYR A 155 11.31 -4.28 -7.43
N LEU A 156 11.46 -3.00 -7.07
CA LEU A 156 10.59 -1.93 -7.51
C LEU A 156 10.70 -1.71 -9.02
N THR A 157 9.59 -1.29 -9.64
CA THR A 157 9.48 -1.11 -11.09
C THR A 157 9.43 0.37 -11.42
N ALA A 158 10.31 0.81 -12.33
CA ALA A 158 10.26 2.14 -12.90
C ALA A 158 9.20 2.24 -13.99
N THR A 159 8.66 3.43 -14.20
CA THR A 159 7.87 3.78 -15.39
C THR A 159 8.81 4.27 -16.49
N TYR A 160 8.39 4.06 -17.75
CA TYR A 160 9.21 4.43 -18.91
C TYR A 160 8.47 5.42 -19.81
N GLU A 161 9.22 6.37 -20.33
CA GLU A 161 8.78 7.32 -21.35
C GLU A 161 9.83 7.39 -22.46
N VAL A 162 9.40 7.68 -23.69
CA VAL A 162 10.27 7.86 -24.85
C VAL A 162 9.94 9.20 -25.52
N THR A 163 10.97 9.97 -25.78
CA THR A 163 10.86 11.27 -26.44
C THR A 163 11.84 11.34 -27.61
N PRO A 164 11.46 11.82 -28.82
CA PRO A 164 10.11 12.19 -29.22
C PRO A 164 9.18 10.98 -29.34
N GLU A 165 7.87 11.23 -29.40
CA GLU A 165 6.87 10.21 -29.68
C GLU A 165 7.06 9.62 -31.09
N GLY A 166 6.45 8.48 -31.40
CA GLY A 166 6.53 7.82 -32.70
C GLY A 166 7.18 6.43 -32.65
N CYS A 167 7.42 5.92 -31.45
CA CYS A 167 7.81 4.53 -31.23
C CYS A 167 6.71 3.75 -30.51
N VAL A 168 6.77 2.43 -30.55
CA VAL A 168 5.87 1.55 -29.78
C VAL A 168 6.60 1.08 -28.52
N LEU A 169 6.09 1.53 -27.36
CA LEU A 169 6.58 1.13 -26.04
C LEU A 169 5.67 0.05 -25.44
N LYS A 170 6.27 -1.08 -25.06
CA LYS A 170 5.62 -2.13 -24.26
C LYS A 170 6.45 -2.38 -23.01
N THR A 171 5.80 -2.43 -21.84
CA THR A 171 6.47 -2.68 -20.55
C THR A 171 6.03 -4.00 -19.96
N GLU A 172 7.00 -4.78 -19.45
CA GLU A 172 6.75 -6.03 -18.75
C GLU A 172 7.69 -6.13 -17.54
N GLY A 173 7.12 -6.03 -16.34
CA GLY A 173 7.91 -5.96 -15.12
C GLY A 173 8.89 -4.78 -15.13
N ARG A 174 10.20 -5.08 -15.04
CA ARG A 174 11.26 -4.06 -15.06
C ARG A 174 11.81 -3.77 -16.45
N ALA A 175 11.32 -4.46 -17.47
CA ALA A 175 11.78 -4.32 -18.85
C ALA A 175 10.84 -3.42 -19.66
N ALA A 176 11.41 -2.67 -20.58
CA ALA A 176 10.72 -1.94 -21.63
C ALA A 176 11.21 -2.43 -22.99
N ARG A 177 10.30 -2.88 -23.82
CA ARG A 177 10.54 -3.21 -25.22
C ARG A 177 10.07 -2.07 -26.10
N ILE A 178 10.97 -1.49 -26.88
CA ILE A 178 10.70 -0.30 -27.69
C ILE A 178 10.99 -0.62 -29.15
N THR A 179 9.99 -0.39 -30.01
CA THR A 179 10.11 -0.54 -31.46
C THR A 179 10.12 0.83 -32.11
N PHE A 180 11.21 1.16 -32.78
CA PHE A 180 11.42 2.38 -33.54
C PHE A 180 11.15 2.11 -35.02
N SER A 181 10.44 3.03 -35.67
CA SER A 181 10.05 2.92 -37.11
C SER A 181 10.55 4.12 -37.92
N ALA A 182 11.31 5.02 -37.33
CA ALA A 182 11.90 6.16 -38.01
C ALA A 182 13.33 6.41 -37.51
N VAL A 183 14.17 6.97 -38.40
CA VAL A 183 15.47 7.49 -38.02
C VAL A 183 15.33 8.69 -37.09
N GLY A 184 16.26 8.84 -36.16
CA GLY A 184 16.24 9.94 -35.22
C GLY A 184 16.97 9.63 -33.93
N GLU A 185 16.98 10.62 -33.07
CA GLU A 185 17.50 10.52 -31.71
C GLU A 185 16.32 10.45 -30.73
N TYR A 186 16.30 9.41 -29.92
CA TYR A 186 15.27 9.15 -28.93
C TYR A 186 15.88 9.10 -27.54
N VAL A 187 15.22 9.73 -26.60
CA VAL A 187 15.58 9.66 -25.17
C VAL A 187 14.59 8.78 -24.44
N ILE A 188 15.08 7.71 -23.85
CA ILE A 188 14.30 6.82 -22.98
C ILE A 188 14.54 7.27 -21.55
N THR A 189 13.49 7.59 -20.84
CA THR A 189 13.52 7.97 -19.42
C THR A 189 12.86 6.89 -18.59
N ALA A 190 13.57 6.35 -17.60
CA ALA A 190 13.01 5.48 -16.59
C ALA A 190 12.87 6.26 -15.27
N THR A 191 11.68 6.28 -14.67
CA THR A 191 11.38 7.09 -13.48
C THR A 191 10.77 6.23 -12.37
N TYR A 192 11.23 6.44 -11.14
CA TYR A 192 10.59 5.91 -9.93
C TYR A 192 10.59 6.98 -8.84
N LYS A 193 9.39 7.43 -8.43
CA LYS A 193 9.22 8.56 -7.50
C LYS A 193 9.99 9.80 -7.99
N ASN A 194 10.96 10.28 -7.20
CA ASN A 194 11.80 11.45 -7.50
C ASN A 194 13.12 11.10 -8.21
N ALA A 195 13.38 9.83 -8.49
CA ALA A 195 14.59 9.36 -9.17
C ALA A 195 14.31 9.03 -10.62
N SER A 196 15.23 9.38 -11.51
CA SER A 196 15.16 9.03 -12.92
C SER A 196 16.53 8.73 -13.52
N ALA A 197 16.53 7.94 -14.59
CA ALA A 197 17.68 7.72 -15.45
C ALA A 197 17.28 7.91 -16.91
N LYS A 198 18.24 8.34 -17.74
CA LYS A 198 18.03 8.54 -19.18
C LYS A 198 19.06 7.78 -19.98
N ILE A 199 18.64 7.32 -21.16
CA ILE A 199 19.52 6.73 -22.17
C ILE A 199 19.12 7.27 -23.54
N THR A 200 20.10 7.59 -24.38
CA THR A 200 19.86 8.07 -25.74
C THR A 200 20.00 6.92 -26.73
N VAL A 201 19.06 6.80 -27.66
CA VAL A 201 19.09 5.85 -28.77
C VAL A 201 19.16 6.63 -30.07
N LYS A 202 20.24 6.43 -30.86
CA LYS A 202 20.37 6.95 -32.19
C LYS A 202 19.99 5.87 -33.22
N VAL A 203 18.89 6.12 -33.89
CA VAL A 203 18.38 5.22 -34.95
C VAL A 203 18.78 5.77 -36.30
N THR A 204 19.47 4.94 -37.10
CA THR A 204 19.93 5.25 -38.44
C THR A 204 19.36 4.25 -39.47
N GLU A 205 19.37 4.60 -40.73
CA GLU A 205 19.09 3.64 -41.83
C GLU A 205 20.31 2.82 -42.17
N ASN A 206 20.07 1.60 -42.64
CA ASN A 206 21.12 0.82 -43.30
C ASN A 206 21.31 1.39 -44.70
N ILE A 207 22.35 2.22 -44.90
CA ILE A 207 22.76 2.64 -46.24
C ILE A 207 23.54 1.47 -46.83
N ALA A 208 22.81 0.54 -47.47
CA ALA A 208 23.47 -0.45 -48.33
C ALA A 208 24.14 0.29 -49.49
N GLY A 209 25.46 0.35 -49.46
CA GLY A 209 26.30 0.85 -50.58
C GLY A 209 26.24 -0.10 -51.76
#